data_66e2c3e53861ce88e96410655f26c068
#
_entry.id   66e2c3e53861ce88e96410655f26c068
#
_cell.length_a   1.000
_cell.length_b   1.000
_cell.length_c   1.000
_cell.angle_alpha   90.00
_cell.angle_beta   90.00
_cell.angle_gamma   90.00
#
_symmetry.space_group_name_H-M   'P 1'
#
loop_
_entity.id
_entity.type
_entity.pdbx_description
1 polymer ?
#
loop_
_entity_poly.entity_id
_entity_poly.type
_entity_poly.pdbx_seq_one_letter_code
_entity_poly.pdbx_strand_id
1 'polypeptide(L)'
;MPGMIIVGVLFVVVAATIFAGIKTVPQGQEWVVERLGKYSCTLKPGLNFIIPYIDNVAYRVSTKGDVLSIGSQEVITRDNAVIITNAVAFIKVTEPTRAVYEIQNYEYAIQNLVMTTLRAIIGQMELNSALSEREHIKARLQENISKEVANWGIYVQSVEIQDIKPSESMQKAMEQQASADRFKQAAILEAEGRREAMIREADGKLEAAKREADAQIRLAEASAQAIKDISNAVQDRDLPAVFLLGDRYINALQKMATSQNSKMVVLPADLPAAVRGIMGKG
;
A
#
# COMPACT_ATOMS: atom_id res chain seq x y z
N MET A 1 -29.08 75.86 -45.58
CA MET A 1 -28.33 75.58 -44.33
C MET A 1 -28.96 74.50 -43.45
N PRO A 2 -30.29 74.41 -43.17
CA PRO A 2 -30.81 73.41 -42.24
C PRO A 2 -30.68 71.95 -42.79
N GLY A 3 -30.79 71.74 -44.13
CA GLY A 3 -30.67 70.39 -44.72
C GLY A 3 -29.28 69.72 -44.53
N MET A 4 -28.22 70.47 -44.58
CA MET A 4 -26.85 69.94 -44.35
C MET A 4 -26.64 69.48 -42.89
N ILE A 5 -27.27 70.17 -41.93
CA ILE A 5 -27.18 69.83 -40.50
C ILE A 5 -27.94 68.52 -40.25
N ILE A 6 -29.11 68.32 -40.86
CA ILE A 6 -29.91 67.10 -40.75
C ILE A 6 -29.16 65.91 -41.34
N VAL A 7 -28.52 66.06 -42.51
CA VAL A 7 -27.72 64.99 -43.16
C VAL A 7 -26.49 64.67 -42.29
N GLY A 8 -25.85 65.69 -41.70
CA GLY A 8 -24.71 65.47 -40.77
C GLY A 8 -25.11 64.70 -39.51
N VAL A 9 -26.25 65.04 -38.89
CA VAL A 9 -26.77 64.35 -37.73
C VAL A 9 -27.14 62.90 -38.08
N LEU A 10 -27.81 62.67 -39.20
CA LEU A 10 -28.17 61.33 -39.63
C LEU A 10 -26.91 60.47 -39.91
N PHE A 11 -25.88 61.04 -40.52
CA PHE A 11 -24.59 60.32 -40.72
C PHE A 11 -23.94 59.94 -39.39
N VAL A 12 -23.91 60.86 -38.41
CA VAL A 12 -23.37 60.60 -37.09
C VAL A 12 -24.19 59.49 -36.36
N VAL A 13 -25.47 59.50 -36.42
CA VAL A 13 -26.33 58.50 -35.85
C VAL A 13 -26.12 57.13 -36.51
N VAL A 14 -26.01 57.06 -37.82
CA VAL A 14 -25.72 55.82 -38.54
C VAL A 14 -24.33 55.32 -38.22
N ALA A 15 -23.33 56.17 -38.18
CA ALA A 15 -21.96 55.78 -37.77
C ALA A 15 -21.95 55.26 -36.31
N ALA A 16 -22.60 55.95 -35.37
CA ALA A 16 -22.72 55.55 -33.98
C ALA A 16 -23.42 54.19 -33.83
N THR A 17 -24.46 53.92 -34.56
CA THR A 17 -25.15 52.63 -34.56
C THR A 17 -24.26 51.50 -35.10
N ILE A 18 -23.49 51.74 -36.15
CA ILE A 18 -22.53 50.74 -36.67
C ILE A 18 -21.45 50.44 -35.62
N PHE A 19 -20.86 51.44 -34.99
CA PHE A 19 -19.87 51.25 -33.96
C PHE A 19 -20.45 50.52 -32.72
N ALA A 20 -21.67 50.80 -32.30
CA ALA A 20 -22.35 50.13 -31.23
C ALA A 20 -22.59 48.60 -31.47
N GLY A 21 -22.72 48.22 -32.79
CA GLY A 21 -22.86 46.83 -33.22
C GLY A 21 -21.58 46.03 -33.19
N ILE A 22 -20.42 46.67 -33.14
CA ILE A 22 -19.12 45.98 -33.12
C ILE A 22 -18.84 45.47 -31.66
N LYS A 23 -18.67 44.15 -31.52
CA LYS A 23 -18.32 43.51 -30.27
C LYS A 23 -17.04 42.69 -30.43
N THR A 24 -16.10 42.89 -29.53
CA THR A 24 -14.87 42.11 -29.45
C THR A 24 -14.98 41.09 -28.35
N VAL A 25 -14.95 39.82 -28.70
CA VAL A 25 -15.02 38.68 -27.77
C VAL A 25 -13.59 38.23 -27.43
N PRO A 26 -13.19 38.19 -26.17
CA PRO A 26 -11.86 37.73 -25.77
C PRO A 26 -11.66 36.24 -26.02
N GLN A 27 -10.42 35.83 -26.20
CA GLN A 27 -10.06 34.42 -26.34
C GLN A 27 -10.45 33.61 -25.08
N GLY A 28 -11.08 32.45 -25.29
CA GLY A 28 -11.54 31.59 -24.19
C GLY A 28 -12.89 31.99 -23.61
N GLN A 29 -13.64 32.82 -24.32
CA GLN A 29 -15.06 33.12 -24.03
C GLN A 29 -15.88 32.98 -25.31
N GLU A 30 -17.13 32.60 -25.16
CA GLU A 30 -18.14 32.67 -26.19
C GLU A 30 -19.37 33.38 -25.61
N TRP A 31 -20.00 34.27 -26.40
CA TRP A 31 -21.10 35.07 -25.95
C TRP A 31 -22.38 34.62 -26.65
N VAL A 32 -23.41 34.31 -25.87
CA VAL A 32 -24.73 33.93 -26.39
C VAL A 32 -25.57 35.19 -26.58
N VAL A 33 -26.03 35.38 -27.81
CA VAL A 33 -26.82 36.57 -28.19
C VAL A 33 -28.26 36.15 -28.39
N GLU A 34 -29.14 36.94 -27.76
CA GLU A 34 -30.60 36.86 -27.93
C GLU A 34 -31.10 38.02 -28.74
N ARG A 35 -32.06 37.71 -29.61
CA ARG A 35 -32.84 38.68 -30.38
C ARG A 35 -34.26 38.66 -29.88
N LEU A 36 -34.70 39.77 -29.24
CA LEU A 36 -36.05 39.87 -28.64
C LEU A 36 -36.40 38.68 -27.73
N GLY A 37 -35.46 38.24 -26.90
CA GLY A 37 -35.62 37.12 -25.97
C GLY A 37 -35.54 35.71 -26.57
N LYS A 38 -35.17 35.57 -27.84
CA LYS A 38 -34.97 34.29 -28.49
C LYS A 38 -33.47 34.14 -28.88
N TYR A 39 -32.90 32.96 -28.69
CA TYR A 39 -31.56 32.67 -29.19
C TYR A 39 -31.40 33.04 -30.68
N SER A 40 -30.37 33.76 -30.98
CA SER A 40 -30.01 34.19 -32.34
C SER A 40 -28.72 33.57 -32.83
N CYS A 41 -27.63 33.81 -32.13
CA CYS A 41 -26.30 33.31 -32.49
C CYS A 41 -25.35 33.27 -31.28
N THR A 42 -24.23 32.56 -31.44
CA THR A 42 -23.13 32.56 -30.49
C THR A 42 -21.92 33.26 -31.11
N LEU A 43 -21.45 34.29 -30.44
CA LEU A 43 -20.25 35.05 -30.85
C LEU A 43 -18.99 34.30 -30.41
N LYS A 44 -18.16 33.95 -31.38
CA LYS A 44 -16.86 33.32 -31.16
C LYS A 44 -15.80 34.36 -30.86
N PRO A 45 -14.64 33.97 -30.30
CA PRO A 45 -13.52 34.87 -30.04
C PRO A 45 -13.13 35.67 -31.29
N GLY A 46 -12.89 36.96 -31.10
CA GLY A 46 -12.54 37.88 -32.16
C GLY A 46 -13.55 39.02 -32.35
N LEU A 47 -13.52 39.64 -33.52
CA LEU A 47 -14.41 40.72 -33.89
C LEU A 47 -15.72 40.16 -34.42
N ASN A 48 -16.84 40.58 -33.82
CA ASN A 48 -18.19 40.16 -34.20
C ASN A 48 -19.08 41.39 -34.40
N PHE A 49 -20.09 41.22 -35.20
CA PHE A 49 -21.07 42.30 -35.48
C PHE A 49 -22.46 41.83 -35.06
N ILE A 50 -23.14 42.63 -34.25
CA ILE A 50 -24.52 42.41 -33.81
C ILE A 50 -25.38 43.60 -34.21
N ILE A 51 -26.70 43.39 -34.33
CA ILE A 51 -27.65 44.47 -34.63
C ILE A 51 -27.94 45.20 -33.29
N PRO A 52 -27.42 46.46 -33.12
CA PRO A 52 -27.66 47.18 -31.91
C PRO A 52 -29.15 47.44 -31.68
N TYR A 53 -29.58 47.55 -30.46
CA TYR A 53 -30.98 47.73 -29.97
C TYR A 53 -31.88 46.51 -30.10
N ILE A 54 -31.62 45.57 -31.00
CA ILE A 54 -32.41 44.37 -31.22
C ILE A 54 -31.74 43.13 -30.63
N ASP A 55 -30.42 43.03 -30.85
CA ASP A 55 -29.60 41.94 -30.34
C ASP A 55 -28.99 42.34 -28.94
N ASN A 56 -29.14 41.43 -27.98
CA ASN A 56 -28.55 41.58 -26.67
C ASN A 56 -27.63 40.40 -26.34
N VAL A 57 -26.45 40.71 -25.75
CA VAL A 57 -25.58 39.69 -25.21
C VAL A 57 -26.15 39.21 -23.87
N ALA A 58 -26.90 38.11 -23.88
CA ALA A 58 -27.58 37.59 -22.71
C ALA A 58 -26.59 36.90 -21.74
N TYR A 59 -25.68 36.10 -22.29
CA TYR A 59 -24.76 35.33 -21.47
C TYR A 59 -23.32 35.39 -22.04
N ARG A 60 -22.36 35.41 -21.12
CA ARG A 60 -20.92 35.35 -21.42
C ARG A 60 -20.37 34.08 -20.77
N VAL A 61 -20.06 33.09 -21.57
CA VAL A 61 -19.66 31.78 -21.10
C VAL A 61 -18.16 31.59 -21.32
N SER A 62 -17.45 31.15 -20.27
CA SER A 62 -16.06 30.75 -20.37
C SER A 62 -15.96 29.39 -21.04
N THR A 63 -15.15 29.25 -22.09
CA THR A 63 -14.83 27.97 -22.75
C THR A 63 -13.47 27.43 -22.27
N LYS A 64 -12.89 28.03 -21.24
CA LYS A 64 -11.69 27.50 -20.57
C LYS A 64 -12.06 26.34 -19.66
N GLY A 65 -11.09 25.50 -19.35
CA GLY A 65 -11.28 24.50 -18.30
C GLY A 65 -11.54 25.18 -16.96
N ASP A 66 -12.50 24.64 -16.24
CA ASP A 66 -12.86 25.09 -14.89
C ASP A 66 -12.80 23.94 -13.89
N VAL A 67 -12.63 24.27 -12.62
CA VAL A 67 -12.41 23.31 -11.54
C VAL A 67 -13.53 23.44 -10.51
N LEU A 68 -14.39 22.44 -10.47
CA LEU A 68 -15.48 22.38 -9.51
C LEU A 68 -15.08 21.57 -8.28
N SER A 69 -14.98 22.22 -7.15
CA SER A 69 -14.76 21.56 -5.86
C SER A 69 -16.07 21.03 -5.31
N ILE A 70 -16.09 19.73 -5.04
CA ILE A 70 -17.22 19.04 -4.40
C ILE A 70 -16.87 18.87 -2.92
N GLY A 71 -17.63 19.52 -2.06
CA GLY A 71 -17.42 19.53 -0.61
C GLY A 71 -17.46 18.15 0.03
N SER A 72 -16.87 18.05 1.21
CA SER A 72 -16.87 16.81 2.00
C SER A 72 -18.28 16.31 2.30
N GLN A 73 -18.49 15.01 2.10
CA GLN A 73 -19.76 14.34 2.33
C GLN A 73 -19.57 13.07 3.14
N GLU A 74 -20.51 12.80 4.00
CA GLU A 74 -20.63 11.52 4.69
C GLU A 74 -21.41 10.53 3.82
N VAL A 75 -20.84 9.35 3.63
CA VAL A 75 -21.45 8.26 2.86
C VAL A 75 -21.36 6.98 3.68
N ILE A 76 -22.43 6.17 3.64
CA ILE A 76 -22.47 4.89 4.31
C ILE A 76 -22.19 3.81 3.27
N THR A 77 -21.20 2.96 3.54
CA THR A 77 -20.82 1.81 2.71
C THR A 77 -21.81 0.63 2.90
N ARG A 78 -21.67 -0.40 2.06
CA ARG A 78 -22.53 -1.60 2.12
C ARG A 78 -22.42 -2.35 3.46
N ASP A 79 -21.25 -2.36 4.07
CA ASP A 79 -20.95 -2.93 5.38
C ASP A 79 -21.27 -2.00 6.56
N ASN A 80 -22.07 -0.95 6.31
CA ASN A 80 -22.56 0.02 7.30
C ASN A 80 -21.47 0.87 7.96
N ALA A 81 -20.30 1.03 7.31
CA ALA A 81 -19.27 1.94 7.75
C ALA A 81 -19.50 3.35 7.22
N VAL A 82 -19.27 4.35 8.07
CA VAL A 82 -19.36 5.78 7.70
C VAL A 82 -18.01 6.26 7.22
N ILE A 83 -17.97 6.78 5.98
CA ILE A 83 -16.78 7.41 5.40
C ILE A 83 -17.07 8.85 4.98
N ILE A 84 -16.04 9.68 5.05
CA ILE A 84 -16.04 11.05 4.58
C ILE A 84 -15.25 11.09 3.28
N THR A 85 -15.87 11.65 2.24
CA THR A 85 -15.24 11.76 0.92
C THR A 85 -15.48 13.13 0.31
N ASN A 86 -14.52 13.61 -0.46
CA ASN A 86 -14.60 14.82 -1.28
C ASN A 86 -14.01 14.53 -2.67
N ALA A 87 -14.40 15.34 -3.64
CA ALA A 87 -13.95 15.18 -5.02
C ALA A 87 -13.76 16.55 -5.70
N VAL A 88 -13.07 16.52 -6.83
CA VAL A 88 -12.90 17.67 -7.71
C VAL A 88 -13.21 17.24 -9.14
N ALA A 89 -14.03 18.00 -9.85
CA ALA A 89 -14.34 17.77 -11.25
C ALA A 89 -13.68 18.84 -12.13
N PHE A 90 -12.97 18.42 -13.14
CA PHE A 90 -12.40 19.29 -14.19
C PHE A 90 -13.36 19.27 -15.37
N ILE A 91 -13.94 20.42 -15.67
CA ILE A 91 -14.94 20.56 -16.71
C ILE A 91 -14.53 21.60 -17.75
N LYS A 92 -15.14 21.52 -18.92
CA LYS A 92 -14.98 22.50 -19.97
C LYS A 92 -16.29 22.65 -20.72
N VAL A 93 -16.78 23.88 -20.88
CA VAL A 93 -17.97 24.13 -21.72
C VAL A 93 -17.56 24.02 -23.19
N THR A 94 -18.22 23.12 -23.92
CA THR A 94 -18.01 22.89 -25.35
C THR A 94 -19.12 23.52 -26.19
N GLU A 95 -20.36 23.52 -25.69
CA GLU A 95 -21.52 24.10 -26.35
C GLU A 95 -22.21 25.12 -25.42
N PRO A 96 -21.79 26.41 -25.44
CA PRO A 96 -22.33 27.43 -24.57
C PRO A 96 -23.85 27.59 -24.61
N THR A 97 -24.41 27.37 -25.78
CA THR A 97 -25.90 27.45 -25.97
C THR A 97 -26.63 26.45 -25.11
N ARG A 98 -26.19 25.18 -25.12
CA ARG A 98 -26.80 24.15 -24.27
C ARG A 98 -26.53 24.40 -22.79
N ALA A 99 -25.32 24.81 -22.45
CA ALA A 99 -24.93 25.06 -21.06
C ALA A 99 -25.78 26.15 -20.39
N VAL A 100 -26.34 27.04 -21.18
CA VAL A 100 -27.15 28.17 -20.66
C VAL A 100 -28.66 27.89 -20.71
N TYR A 101 -29.15 27.20 -21.76
CA TYR A 101 -30.59 27.03 -21.94
C TYR A 101 -31.13 25.70 -21.43
N GLU A 102 -30.31 24.63 -21.38
CA GLU A 102 -30.76 23.33 -20.91
C GLU A 102 -30.78 23.26 -19.36
N ILE A 103 -29.93 24.04 -18.69
CA ILE A 103 -29.84 24.01 -17.24
C ILE A 103 -29.56 25.41 -16.66
N GLN A 104 -30.20 25.74 -15.56
CA GLN A 104 -30.11 27.07 -14.98
C GLN A 104 -28.74 27.37 -14.34
N ASN A 105 -28.15 26.38 -13.69
CA ASN A 105 -26.84 26.48 -13.04
C ASN A 105 -26.13 25.14 -13.19
N TYR A 106 -25.34 25.02 -14.23
CA TYR A 106 -24.64 23.77 -14.55
C TYR A 106 -23.58 23.42 -13.51
N GLU A 107 -22.91 24.40 -12.89
CA GLU A 107 -21.90 24.14 -11.87
C GLU A 107 -22.52 23.44 -10.67
N TYR A 108 -23.58 24.00 -10.14
CA TYR A 108 -24.33 23.43 -9.02
C TYR A 108 -24.94 22.06 -9.37
N ALA A 109 -25.47 21.90 -10.58
CA ALA A 109 -26.03 20.64 -11.04
C ALA A 109 -24.96 19.53 -11.15
N ILE A 110 -23.79 19.86 -11.69
CA ILE A 110 -22.67 18.92 -11.78
C ILE A 110 -22.18 18.53 -10.39
N GLN A 111 -22.04 19.49 -9.46
CA GLN A 111 -21.65 19.19 -8.08
C GLN A 111 -22.62 18.20 -7.44
N ASN A 112 -23.92 18.42 -7.57
CA ASN A 112 -24.94 17.51 -7.01
C ASN A 112 -24.95 16.14 -7.71
N LEU A 113 -24.75 16.11 -9.04
CA LEU A 113 -24.65 14.87 -9.79
C LEU A 113 -23.45 14.05 -9.35
N VAL A 114 -22.28 14.69 -9.20
CA VAL A 114 -21.07 14.02 -8.70
C VAL A 114 -21.30 13.46 -7.29
N MET A 115 -21.91 14.26 -6.39
CA MET A 115 -22.20 13.85 -5.03
C MET A 115 -23.13 12.64 -4.96
N THR A 116 -24.22 12.68 -5.71
CA THR A 116 -25.22 11.58 -5.72
C THR A 116 -24.67 10.32 -6.35
N THR A 117 -23.92 10.45 -7.43
CA THR A 117 -23.29 9.31 -8.12
C THR A 117 -22.18 8.69 -7.25
N LEU A 118 -21.36 9.52 -6.62
CA LEU A 118 -20.31 9.06 -5.68
C LEU A 118 -20.92 8.30 -4.51
N ARG A 119 -22.00 8.83 -3.91
CA ARG A 119 -22.74 8.16 -2.84
C ARG A 119 -23.30 6.80 -3.30
N ALA A 120 -23.86 6.73 -4.51
CA ALA A 120 -24.40 5.50 -5.06
C ALA A 120 -23.33 4.44 -5.30
N ILE A 121 -22.15 4.83 -5.82
CA ILE A 121 -21.03 3.93 -6.07
C ILE A 121 -20.48 3.39 -4.74
N ILE A 122 -20.15 4.28 -3.80
CA ILE A 122 -19.58 3.93 -2.50
C ILE A 122 -20.57 3.08 -1.67
N GLY A 123 -21.87 3.42 -1.71
CA GLY A 123 -22.91 2.66 -1.00
C GLY A 123 -23.07 1.20 -1.46
N GLN A 124 -22.54 0.84 -2.63
CA GLN A 124 -22.50 -0.53 -3.13
C GLN A 124 -21.20 -1.28 -2.78
N MET A 125 -20.19 -0.59 -2.25
CA MET A 125 -18.87 -1.12 -1.95
C MET A 125 -18.71 -1.36 -0.44
N GLU A 126 -17.83 -2.29 -0.07
CA GLU A 126 -17.36 -2.44 1.30
C GLU A 126 -16.28 -1.39 1.61
N LEU A 127 -16.10 -1.07 2.89
CA LEU A 127 -15.13 -0.07 3.35
C LEU A 127 -13.72 -0.33 2.79
N ASN A 128 -13.24 -1.58 2.88
CA ASN A 128 -11.90 -1.93 2.40
C ASN A 128 -11.75 -1.74 0.89
N SER A 129 -12.78 -2.13 0.11
CA SER A 129 -12.81 -1.90 -1.34
C SER A 129 -12.86 -0.42 -1.68
N ALA A 130 -13.66 0.37 -0.97
CA ALA A 130 -13.75 1.81 -1.18
C ALA A 130 -12.41 2.53 -0.93
N LEU A 131 -11.63 2.07 0.04
CA LEU A 131 -10.30 2.63 0.35
C LEU A 131 -9.22 2.19 -0.64
N SER A 132 -9.28 0.96 -1.16
CA SER A 132 -8.25 0.36 -2.02
C SER A 132 -8.49 0.54 -3.52
N GLU A 133 -9.76 0.63 -3.97
CA GLU A 133 -10.14 0.63 -5.39
C GLU A 133 -10.53 2.03 -5.90
N ARG A 134 -9.78 3.06 -5.52
CA ARG A 134 -10.07 4.47 -5.89
C ARG A 134 -10.17 4.68 -7.40
N GLU A 135 -9.32 4.05 -8.18
CA GLU A 135 -9.33 4.15 -9.65
C GLU A 135 -10.61 3.57 -10.27
N HIS A 136 -11.14 2.50 -9.68
CA HIS A 136 -12.42 1.93 -10.11
C HIS A 136 -13.59 2.87 -9.83
N ILE A 137 -13.61 3.50 -8.65
CA ILE A 137 -14.62 4.50 -8.30
C ILE A 137 -14.54 5.68 -9.26
N LYS A 138 -13.32 6.20 -9.51
CA LYS A 138 -13.06 7.30 -10.45
C LYS A 138 -13.58 6.98 -11.86
N ALA A 139 -13.24 5.81 -12.39
CA ALA A 139 -13.66 5.41 -13.73
C ALA A 139 -15.19 5.33 -13.86
N ARG A 140 -15.88 4.68 -12.92
CA ARG A 140 -17.34 4.61 -12.89
C ARG A 140 -18.00 5.98 -12.73
N LEU A 141 -17.42 6.82 -11.86
CA LEU A 141 -17.90 8.16 -11.60
C LEU A 141 -17.82 9.01 -12.87
N GLN A 142 -16.66 9.01 -13.54
CA GLN A 142 -16.45 9.73 -14.80
C GLN A 142 -17.37 9.23 -15.90
N GLU A 143 -17.57 7.93 -16.05
CA GLU A 143 -18.47 7.36 -17.07
C GLU A 143 -19.92 7.81 -16.87
N ASN A 144 -20.43 7.72 -15.64
CA ASN A 144 -21.82 8.08 -15.34
C ASN A 144 -22.05 9.58 -15.52
N ILE A 145 -21.14 10.41 -15.02
CA ILE A 145 -21.27 11.87 -15.09
C ILE A 145 -21.15 12.35 -16.54
N SER A 146 -20.19 11.82 -17.32
CA SER A 146 -19.96 12.24 -18.69
C SER A 146 -21.19 12.02 -19.57
N LYS A 147 -21.94 10.94 -19.34
CA LYS A 147 -23.18 10.65 -20.09
C LYS A 147 -24.27 11.70 -19.87
N GLU A 148 -24.48 12.10 -18.62
CA GLU A 148 -25.51 13.08 -18.26
C GLU A 148 -25.12 14.51 -18.66
N VAL A 149 -23.87 14.88 -18.39
CA VAL A 149 -23.38 16.25 -18.59
C VAL A 149 -23.16 16.58 -20.07
N ALA A 150 -22.94 15.57 -20.93
CA ALA A 150 -22.84 15.75 -22.38
C ALA A 150 -24.12 16.39 -22.98
N ASN A 151 -25.29 16.09 -22.41
CA ASN A 151 -26.56 16.68 -22.84
C ASN A 151 -26.61 18.19 -22.60
N TRP A 152 -25.87 18.69 -21.62
CA TRP A 152 -25.77 20.11 -21.29
C TRP A 152 -24.67 20.85 -22.07
N GLY A 153 -24.02 20.18 -23.03
CA GLY A 153 -22.94 20.76 -23.84
C GLY A 153 -21.65 21.01 -23.05
N ILE A 154 -21.42 20.23 -21.99
CA ILE A 154 -20.26 20.35 -21.12
C ILE A 154 -19.45 19.04 -21.21
N TYR A 155 -18.14 19.18 -21.32
CA TYR A 155 -17.21 18.07 -21.34
C TYR A 155 -16.52 17.92 -19.97
N VAL A 156 -16.59 16.75 -19.38
CA VAL A 156 -15.88 16.39 -18.16
C VAL A 156 -14.52 15.82 -18.55
N GLN A 157 -13.46 16.55 -18.24
CA GLN A 157 -12.08 16.12 -18.53
C GLN A 157 -11.65 15.00 -17.59
N SER A 158 -11.84 15.20 -16.28
CA SER A 158 -11.60 14.19 -15.26
C SER A 158 -12.42 14.50 -14.00
N VAL A 159 -12.64 13.48 -13.19
CA VAL A 159 -13.13 13.62 -11.83
C VAL A 159 -12.14 12.95 -10.91
N GLU A 160 -11.61 13.70 -9.95
CA GLU A 160 -10.60 13.20 -9.03
C GLU A 160 -11.18 13.13 -7.62
N ILE A 161 -10.97 11.99 -6.96
CA ILE A 161 -11.32 11.82 -5.56
C ILE A 161 -10.11 12.30 -4.74
N GLN A 162 -10.30 13.32 -3.92
CA GLN A 162 -9.23 13.87 -3.10
C GLN A 162 -8.96 13.00 -1.89
N ASP A 163 -10.00 12.77 -1.08
CA ASP A 163 -9.92 12.01 0.15
C ASP A 163 -11.05 10.99 0.27
N ILE A 164 -10.73 9.82 0.81
CA ILE A 164 -11.69 8.85 1.34
C ILE A 164 -11.16 8.47 2.72
N LYS A 165 -11.86 8.90 3.77
CA LYS A 165 -11.45 8.66 5.16
C LYS A 165 -12.60 8.05 5.95
N PRO A 166 -12.36 7.01 6.74
CA PRO A 166 -13.36 6.56 7.72
C PRO A 166 -13.65 7.66 8.73
N SER A 167 -14.82 7.65 9.35
CA SER A 167 -15.12 8.52 10.48
C SER A 167 -14.12 8.27 11.62
N GLU A 168 -13.89 9.27 12.48
CA GLU A 168 -12.91 9.14 13.57
C GLU A 168 -13.18 7.93 14.49
N SER A 169 -14.47 7.66 14.77
CA SER A 169 -14.86 6.51 15.57
C SER A 169 -14.52 5.17 14.91
N MET A 170 -14.74 5.08 13.58
CA MET A 170 -14.42 3.90 12.79
C MET A 170 -12.91 3.72 12.66
N GLN A 171 -12.17 4.81 12.45
CA GLN A 171 -10.70 4.76 12.40
C GLN A 171 -10.12 4.20 13.69
N LYS A 172 -10.58 4.66 14.86
CA LYS A 172 -10.15 4.14 16.17
C LYS A 172 -10.47 2.64 16.32
N ALA A 173 -11.67 2.22 15.91
CA ALA A 173 -12.05 0.81 15.96
C ALA A 173 -11.16 -0.05 15.05
N MET A 174 -10.88 0.40 13.82
CA MET A 174 -9.97 -0.28 12.89
C MET A 174 -8.53 -0.35 13.41
N GLU A 175 -8.02 0.71 14.03
CA GLU A 175 -6.69 0.73 14.65
C GLU A 175 -6.61 -0.29 15.80
N GLN A 176 -7.64 -0.38 16.63
CA GLN A 176 -7.71 -1.36 17.72
C GLN A 176 -7.76 -2.79 17.17
N GLN A 177 -8.59 -3.04 16.16
CA GLN A 177 -8.68 -4.34 15.51
C GLN A 177 -7.35 -4.73 14.86
N ALA A 178 -6.75 -3.84 14.07
CA ALA A 178 -5.46 -4.08 13.41
C ALA A 178 -4.33 -4.33 14.43
N SER A 179 -4.36 -3.61 15.56
CA SER A 179 -3.43 -3.83 16.67
C SER A 179 -3.61 -5.22 17.28
N ALA A 180 -4.85 -5.62 17.58
CA ALA A 180 -5.17 -6.95 18.13
C ALA A 180 -4.75 -8.08 17.17
N ASP A 181 -5.01 -7.94 15.88
CA ASP A 181 -4.62 -8.92 14.87
C ASP A 181 -3.09 -9.03 14.74
N ARG A 182 -2.37 -7.90 14.79
CA ARG A 182 -0.90 -7.90 14.81
C ARG A 182 -0.33 -8.58 16.06
N PHE A 183 -0.90 -8.31 17.23
CA PHE A 183 -0.50 -8.98 18.48
C PHE A 183 -0.75 -10.49 18.42
N LYS A 184 -1.90 -10.90 17.90
CA LYS A 184 -2.22 -12.33 17.70
C LYS A 184 -1.21 -12.99 16.74
N GLN A 185 -0.93 -12.37 15.60
CA GLN A 185 0.04 -12.89 14.65
C GLN A 185 1.45 -12.96 15.23
N ALA A 186 1.87 -11.92 15.95
CA ALA A 186 3.17 -11.91 16.61
C ALA A 186 3.30 -13.04 17.64
N ALA A 187 2.27 -13.28 18.47
CA ALA A 187 2.24 -14.35 19.43
C ALA A 187 2.30 -15.75 18.77
N ILE A 188 1.60 -15.94 17.65
CA ILE A 188 1.65 -17.19 16.89
C ILE A 188 3.06 -17.42 16.33
N LEU A 189 3.64 -16.45 15.65
CA LEU A 189 4.98 -16.54 15.08
C LEU A 189 6.05 -16.76 16.15
N GLU A 190 5.92 -16.13 17.32
CA GLU A 190 6.82 -16.35 18.46
C GLU A 190 6.70 -17.78 18.99
N ALA A 191 5.48 -18.29 19.15
CA ALA A 191 5.25 -19.66 19.62
C ALA A 191 5.78 -20.71 18.61
N GLU A 192 5.56 -20.48 17.31
CA GLU A 192 6.11 -21.32 16.24
C GLU A 192 7.64 -21.28 16.22
N GLY A 193 8.24 -20.09 16.36
CA GLY A 193 9.69 -19.91 16.43
C GLY A 193 10.30 -20.63 17.65
N ARG A 194 9.65 -20.52 18.83
CA ARG A 194 10.08 -21.26 20.04
C ARG A 194 9.98 -22.78 19.83
N ARG A 195 8.88 -23.26 19.26
CA ARG A 195 8.71 -24.68 18.94
C ARG A 195 9.80 -25.19 17.99
N GLU A 196 10.05 -24.46 16.92
CA GLU A 196 11.09 -24.84 15.94
C GLU A 196 12.48 -24.82 16.55
N ALA A 197 12.80 -23.82 17.38
CA ALA A 197 14.05 -23.74 18.11
C ALA A 197 14.24 -24.94 19.05
N MET A 198 13.20 -25.36 19.79
CA MET A 198 13.25 -26.55 20.66
C MET A 198 13.45 -27.84 19.86
N ILE A 199 12.79 -27.98 18.70
CA ILE A 199 12.99 -29.16 17.84
C ILE A 199 14.43 -29.19 17.33
N ARG A 200 14.93 -28.09 16.79
CA ARG A 200 16.32 -28.00 16.29
C ARG A 200 17.36 -28.25 17.38
N GLU A 201 17.11 -27.75 18.60
CA GLU A 201 17.97 -28.02 19.74
C GLU A 201 17.96 -29.51 20.14
N ALA A 202 16.78 -30.13 20.17
CA ALA A 202 16.65 -31.55 20.46
C ALA A 202 17.32 -32.43 19.40
N ASP A 203 17.11 -32.11 18.12
CA ASP A 203 17.75 -32.79 16.99
C ASP A 203 19.28 -32.63 17.05
N GLY A 204 19.76 -31.42 17.35
CA GLY A 204 21.18 -31.14 17.54
C GLY A 204 21.79 -31.96 18.69
N LYS A 205 21.10 -32.08 19.83
CA LYS A 205 21.53 -32.93 20.96
C LYS A 205 21.54 -34.42 20.59
N LEU A 206 20.52 -34.87 19.86
CA LEU A 206 20.46 -36.26 19.38
C LEU A 206 21.60 -36.58 18.43
N GLU A 207 21.86 -35.68 17.47
CA GLU A 207 22.94 -35.84 16.49
C GLU A 207 24.31 -35.81 17.17
N ALA A 208 24.51 -34.91 18.14
CA ALA A 208 25.74 -34.85 18.94
C ALA A 208 25.93 -36.13 19.75
N ALA A 209 24.90 -36.65 20.41
CA ALA A 209 24.97 -37.89 21.15
C ALA A 209 25.27 -39.11 20.24
N LYS A 210 24.68 -39.18 19.05
CA LYS A 210 25.00 -40.20 18.05
C LYS A 210 26.47 -40.17 17.63
N ARG A 211 26.95 -38.96 17.31
CA ARG A 211 28.37 -38.80 16.90
C ARG A 211 29.32 -39.14 18.05
N GLU A 212 28.97 -38.83 19.27
CA GLU A 212 29.77 -39.18 20.44
C GLU A 212 29.77 -40.71 20.66
N ALA A 213 28.64 -41.37 20.55
CA ALA A 213 28.54 -42.82 20.64
C ALA A 213 29.34 -43.53 19.51
N ASP A 214 29.27 -43.05 18.25
CA ASP A 214 30.05 -43.55 17.14
C ASP A 214 31.55 -43.33 17.35
N ALA A 215 31.96 -42.21 17.90
CA ALA A 215 33.32 -41.92 18.24
C ALA A 215 33.84 -42.89 19.32
N GLN A 216 33.05 -43.17 20.37
CA GLN A 216 33.38 -44.11 21.42
C GLN A 216 33.51 -45.56 20.88
N ILE A 217 32.60 -45.96 20.01
CA ILE A 217 32.68 -47.29 19.33
C ILE A 217 34.01 -47.40 18.53
N ARG A 218 34.30 -46.39 17.71
CA ARG A 218 35.55 -46.38 16.91
C ARG A 218 36.81 -46.40 17.77
N LEU A 219 36.80 -45.66 18.91
CA LEU A 219 37.90 -45.68 19.84
C LEU A 219 38.03 -47.06 20.53
N ALA A 220 36.91 -47.69 20.87
CA ALA A 220 36.91 -49.03 21.43
C ALA A 220 37.41 -50.10 20.41
N GLU A 221 36.97 -50.00 19.14
CA GLU A 221 37.47 -50.87 18.06
C GLU A 221 38.96 -50.69 17.81
N ALA A 222 39.43 -49.41 17.74
CA ALA A 222 40.83 -49.10 17.59
C ALA A 222 41.67 -49.66 18.75
N SER A 223 41.17 -49.53 20.00
CA SER A 223 41.80 -50.07 21.20
C SER A 223 41.84 -51.60 21.18
N ALA A 224 40.74 -52.26 20.74
CA ALA A 224 40.66 -53.70 20.61
C ALA A 224 41.64 -54.24 19.54
N GLN A 225 41.77 -53.51 18.41
CA GLN A 225 42.71 -53.85 17.34
C GLN A 225 44.14 -53.67 17.83
N ALA A 226 44.47 -52.60 18.54
CA ALA A 226 45.80 -52.38 19.11
C ALA A 226 46.20 -53.47 20.12
N ILE A 227 45.25 -53.94 20.96
CA ILE A 227 45.47 -55.04 21.86
C ILE A 227 45.74 -56.33 21.12
N LYS A 228 45.00 -56.60 20.06
CA LYS A 228 45.16 -57.79 19.22
C LYS A 228 46.51 -57.79 18.51
N ASP A 229 46.93 -56.64 18.02
CA ASP A 229 48.22 -56.48 17.34
C ASP A 229 49.40 -56.66 18.35
N ILE A 230 49.28 -56.17 19.56
CA ILE A 230 50.24 -56.37 20.66
C ILE A 230 50.24 -57.81 21.09
N SER A 231 49.07 -58.45 21.29
CA SER A 231 48.95 -59.85 21.65
C SER A 231 49.58 -60.82 20.59
N ASN A 232 49.49 -60.44 19.31
CA ASN A 232 50.12 -61.22 18.24
C ASN A 232 51.62 -61.00 18.18
N ALA A 233 52.15 -59.87 18.66
CA ALA A 233 53.56 -59.56 18.61
C ALA A 233 54.34 -60.08 19.86
N VAL A 234 53.66 -60.36 20.95
CA VAL A 234 54.23 -60.73 22.26
C VAL A 234 53.70 -62.13 22.66
N GLN A 235 54.52 -63.09 22.88
CA GLN A 235 54.13 -64.45 23.28
C GLN A 235 53.61 -64.59 24.72
N ASP A 236 53.55 -63.52 25.47
CA ASP A 236 53.11 -63.50 26.88
C ASP A 236 51.64 -63.05 26.97
N ARG A 237 50.78 -63.95 27.52
CA ARG A 237 49.31 -63.76 27.58
C ARG A 237 48.86 -62.63 28.50
N ASP A 238 49.70 -62.22 29.45
CA ASP A 238 49.27 -61.24 30.49
C ASP A 238 49.65 -59.80 30.16
N LEU A 239 50.61 -59.57 29.26
CA LEU A 239 51.16 -58.31 28.86
C LEU A 239 50.11 -57.35 28.18
N PRO A 240 49.23 -57.85 27.30
CA PRO A 240 48.21 -56.98 26.68
C PRO A 240 47.23 -56.38 27.67
N ALA A 241 46.84 -57.15 28.70
CA ALA A 241 45.92 -56.67 29.73
C ALA A 241 46.56 -55.61 30.63
N VAL A 242 47.85 -55.79 30.98
CA VAL A 242 48.61 -54.82 31.75
C VAL A 242 48.84 -53.54 30.98
N PHE A 243 49.09 -53.62 29.67
CA PHE A 243 49.23 -52.44 28.81
C PHE A 243 47.93 -51.63 28.75
N LEU A 244 46.77 -52.27 28.57
CA LEU A 244 45.46 -51.58 28.52
C LEU A 244 45.13 -50.88 29.86
N LEU A 245 45.41 -51.56 30.97
CA LEU A 245 45.23 -50.97 32.31
C LEU A 245 46.15 -49.78 32.53
N GLY A 246 47.41 -49.89 32.09
CA GLY A 246 48.39 -48.81 32.12
C GLY A 246 47.99 -47.60 31.30
N ASP A 247 47.55 -47.84 30.04
CA ASP A 247 47.07 -46.75 29.17
C ASP A 247 45.81 -46.05 29.70
N ARG A 248 44.84 -46.83 30.18
CA ARG A 248 43.65 -46.23 30.82
C ARG A 248 44.00 -45.45 32.07
N TYR A 249 44.97 -45.90 32.86
CA TYR A 249 45.42 -45.22 34.04
C TYR A 249 46.14 -43.89 33.71
N ILE A 250 47.03 -43.91 32.72
CA ILE A 250 47.70 -42.69 32.23
C ILE A 250 46.69 -41.70 31.67
N ASN A 251 45.72 -42.16 30.89
CA ASN A 251 44.66 -41.32 30.30
C ASN A 251 43.74 -40.75 31.41
N ALA A 252 43.45 -41.50 32.48
CA ALA A 252 42.68 -41.01 33.63
C ALA A 252 43.45 -39.92 34.41
N LEU A 253 44.75 -40.12 34.62
CA LEU A 253 45.63 -39.14 35.25
C LEU A 253 45.73 -37.87 34.39
N GLN A 254 45.84 -37.97 33.08
CA GLN A 254 45.94 -36.86 32.18
C GLN A 254 44.62 -36.02 32.16
N LYS A 255 43.46 -36.73 32.20
CA LYS A 255 42.17 -36.07 32.37
C LYS A 255 42.00 -35.39 33.73
N MET A 256 42.54 -35.98 34.81
CA MET A 256 42.52 -35.36 36.14
C MET A 256 43.46 -34.15 36.19
N ALA A 257 44.63 -34.24 35.58
CA ALA A 257 45.60 -33.13 35.54
C ALA A 257 45.12 -31.91 34.73
N THR A 258 44.30 -32.14 33.73
CA THR A 258 43.70 -31.08 32.86
C THR A 258 42.38 -30.54 33.41
N SER A 259 41.77 -31.17 34.42
CA SER A 259 40.52 -30.67 35.00
C SER A 259 40.80 -29.47 35.93
N GLN A 260 40.01 -28.41 35.79
CA GLN A 260 40.11 -27.18 36.61
C GLN A 260 39.84 -27.38 38.09
N ASN A 261 39.48 -28.61 38.52
CA ASN A 261 39.09 -28.94 39.90
C ASN A 261 40.03 -30.02 40.48
N SER A 262 41.34 -29.94 40.25
CA SER A 262 42.33 -30.88 40.74
C SER A 262 42.51 -30.80 42.23
N LYS A 263 41.81 -31.66 42.99
CA LYS A 263 42.12 -31.99 44.37
C LYS A 263 43.14 -33.13 44.35
N MET A 264 44.09 -33.05 45.29
CA MET A 264 45.24 -33.95 45.47
C MET A 264 44.90 -35.42 45.09
N VAL A 265 45.67 -36.00 44.14
CA VAL A 265 45.57 -37.39 43.75
C VAL A 265 46.68 -38.15 44.45
N VAL A 266 46.31 -39.03 45.33
CA VAL A 266 47.23 -39.96 45.94
C VAL A 266 47.45 -41.16 45.03
N LEU A 267 48.65 -41.32 44.52
CA LEU A 267 49.04 -42.44 43.64
C LEU A 267 49.66 -43.57 44.45
N PRO A 268 49.25 -44.81 44.27
CA PRO A 268 49.97 -45.95 44.83
C PRO A 268 51.36 -46.06 44.21
N ALA A 269 52.39 -46.17 45.01
CA ALA A 269 53.80 -46.20 44.60
C ALA A 269 54.16 -47.41 43.72
N ASP A 270 53.40 -48.55 43.79
CA ASP A 270 53.70 -49.79 43.09
C ASP A 270 52.46 -50.27 42.24
N LEU A 271 52.29 -49.67 41.09
CA LEU A 271 51.30 -50.07 40.11
C LEU A 271 51.43 -51.53 39.62
N PRO A 272 52.64 -52.03 39.32
CA PRO A 272 52.80 -53.40 38.89
C PRO A 272 52.39 -54.44 39.95
N ALA A 273 52.61 -54.14 41.24
CA ALA A 273 52.21 -55.01 42.36
C ALA A 273 50.71 -55.01 42.60
N ALA A 274 50.05 -53.86 42.48
CA ALA A 274 48.60 -53.71 42.64
C ALA A 274 47.87 -54.48 41.50
N VAL A 275 48.33 -54.41 40.27
CA VAL A 275 47.77 -55.14 39.10
C VAL A 275 47.98 -56.66 39.23
N ARG A 276 49.15 -57.13 39.68
CA ARG A 276 49.36 -58.56 39.96
C ARG A 276 48.53 -59.09 41.10
N GLY A 277 48.23 -58.27 42.11
CA GLY A 277 47.37 -58.62 43.23
C GLY A 277 45.91 -58.84 42.84
N ILE A 278 45.45 -58.17 41.82
CA ILE A 278 44.06 -58.31 41.26
C ILE A 278 43.98 -59.54 40.33
N MET A 279 45.04 -59.83 39.58
CA MET A 279 45.09 -60.96 38.60
C MET A 279 45.53 -62.29 39.25
N GLY A 280 46.08 -62.30 40.43
CA GLY A 280 46.67 -63.47 41.11
C GLY A 280 45.75 -64.21 42.06
N LYS A 281 44.45 -64.09 41.96
CA LYS A 281 43.50 -64.96 42.63
C LYS A 281 42.60 -65.68 41.62
N GLY A 282 43.13 -66.69 41.02
CA GLY A 282 42.47 -67.65 40.21
C GLY A 282 43.26 -68.94 40.25
#